data_ea9feec8383fa7209a0e37db11dbe691
#
_entry.id   ea9feec8383fa7209a0e37db11dbe691
#
_cell.length_a   1.000
_cell.length_b   1.000
_cell.length_c   1.000
_cell.angle_alpha   90.00
_cell.angle_beta   90.00
_cell.angle_gamma   90.00
#
_symmetry.space_group_name_H-M   'P 1'
#
loop_
_entity.id
_entity.type
_entity.pdbx_description
1 polymer ?
#
loop_
_entity_poly.entity_id
_entity_poly.type
_entity_poly.pdbx_seq_one_letter_code
_entity_poly.pdbx_strand_id
1 'polypeptide(L)'
;KDMVWTPALAFTNYTFLPEWRNEPFKYKLDGERTNKFRRLITSPFINEEVNLLTEELLNKSTIGQDDVPDLLSLTYYAGNYNHRSTQECAMEMQDTYVRLDRSIASLLELIERKVGLHNVLFCITSTGYADPEAADPGVYRIPGGEFYLNRCAALLNMYLMASYGEGQYVDCLL
;
A
#
# COMPACT_ATOMS: atom_id res chain seq x y z
N LYS A 1 2.01 19.37 -17.99
CA LYS A 1 0.57 19.01 -17.77
C LYS A 1 0.27 19.27 -16.33
N ASP A 2 -0.71 20.13 -16.06
CA ASP A 2 -1.07 20.47 -14.66
C ASP A 2 -1.47 19.18 -13.93
N MET A 3 -0.79 18.85 -12.83
CA MET A 3 -1.09 17.69 -12.01
C MET A 3 -2.10 18.10 -10.95
N VAL A 4 -3.34 17.65 -11.12
CA VAL A 4 -4.45 17.95 -10.21
C VAL A 4 -4.95 16.68 -9.56
N TRP A 5 -4.98 16.63 -8.24
CA TRP A 5 -5.55 15.55 -7.47
C TRP A 5 -6.98 15.88 -7.05
N THR A 6 -7.90 15.07 -7.52
CA THR A 6 -9.31 15.06 -7.13
C THR A 6 -9.69 13.63 -6.74
N PRO A 7 -10.76 13.42 -5.97
CA PRO A 7 -11.21 12.09 -5.58
C PRO A 7 -11.42 11.17 -6.79
N ALA A 8 -10.99 9.92 -6.67
CA ALA A 8 -11.15 8.89 -7.71
C ALA A 8 -12.56 8.32 -7.78
N LEU A 9 -13.33 8.44 -6.69
CA LEU A 9 -14.71 7.99 -6.58
C LEU A 9 -15.65 9.18 -6.40
N ALA A 10 -16.95 8.93 -6.53
CA ALA A 10 -17.96 9.94 -6.18
C ALA A 10 -17.90 10.27 -4.69
N PHE A 11 -18.16 11.51 -4.30
CA PHE A 11 -18.09 11.97 -2.91
C PHE A 11 -18.88 11.09 -1.93
N THR A 12 -20.04 10.59 -2.36
CA THR A 12 -20.91 9.72 -1.57
C THR A 12 -20.31 8.33 -1.26
N ASN A 13 -19.23 7.95 -1.92
CA ASN A 13 -18.55 6.67 -1.70
C ASN A 13 -17.49 6.76 -0.59
N TYR A 14 -17.16 7.96 -0.13
CA TYR A 14 -16.28 8.17 1.00
C TYR A 14 -17.08 8.21 2.28
N THR A 15 -16.63 7.48 3.30
CA THR A 15 -17.34 7.27 4.57
C THR A 15 -16.53 7.83 5.74
N PHE A 16 -17.17 7.98 6.91
CA PHE A 16 -16.49 8.42 8.14
C PHE A 16 -15.74 9.75 7.98
N LEU A 17 -16.29 10.64 7.17
CA LEU A 17 -15.75 11.98 6.99
C LEU A 17 -16.14 12.87 8.17
N PRO A 18 -15.26 13.81 8.57
CA PRO A 18 -15.64 14.84 9.57
C PRO A 18 -16.86 15.66 9.10
N GLU A 19 -17.68 16.13 10.03
CA GLU A 19 -18.92 16.89 9.73
C GLU A 19 -18.67 18.14 8.88
N TRP A 20 -17.49 18.74 8.99
CA TRP A 20 -17.10 19.90 8.20
C TRP A 20 -16.75 19.58 6.75
N ARG A 21 -16.51 18.30 6.41
CA ARG A 21 -16.18 17.86 5.05
C ARG A 21 -17.44 17.59 4.24
N ASN A 22 -17.98 18.62 3.60
CA ASN A 22 -19.20 18.57 2.81
C ASN A 22 -19.00 18.64 1.30
N GLU A 23 -17.74 18.75 0.85
CA GLU A 23 -17.37 18.81 -0.56
C GLU A 23 -16.08 18.03 -0.87
N PRO A 24 -15.88 17.60 -2.14
CA PRO A 24 -14.68 16.93 -2.55
C PRO A 24 -13.45 17.86 -2.52
N PHE A 25 -12.28 17.29 -2.27
CA PHE A 25 -11.03 18.05 -2.33
C PHE A 25 -10.54 18.24 -3.77
N LYS A 26 -9.71 19.28 -3.96
CA LYS A 26 -9.00 19.55 -5.20
C LYS A 26 -7.67 20.18 -4.90
N TYR A 27 -6.56 19.46 -5.20
CA TYR A 27 -5.21 19.94 -5.01
C TYR A 27 -4.48 20.09 -6.34
N LYS A 28 -3.81 21.24 -6.55
CA LYS A 28 -2.82 21.41 -7.59
C LYS A 28 -1.46 21.01 -7.02
N LEU A 29 -0.88 19.94 -7.53
CA LEU A 29 0.38 19.40 -7.01
C LEU A 29 1.61 20.11 -7.59
N ASP A 30 1.48 20.76 -8.74
CA ASP A 30 2.52 21.48 -9.47
C ASP A 30 2.54 23.01 -9.23
N GLY A 31 1.62 23.52 -8.41
CA GLY A 31 1.31 24.96 -8.31
C GLY A 31 2.34 25.85 -7.60
N GLU A 32 3.33 25.31 -6.88
CA GLU A 32 4.35 26.07 -6.18
C GLU A 32 5.75 25.46 -6.37
N ARG A 33 6.71 26.27 -6.82
CA ARG A 33 8.10 25.82 -7.11
C ARG A 33 8.79 25.16 -5.91
N THR A 34 8.52 25.61 -4.70
CA THR A 34 9.25 25.21 -3.49
C THR A 34 8.78 23.89 -2.87
N ASN A 35 7.54 23.47 -3.08
CA ASN A 35 6.95 22.31 -2.39
C ASN A 35 6.37 21.23 -3.32
N LYS A 36 6.55 21.36 -4.63
CA LYS A 36 5.95 20.42 -5.59
C LYS A 36 6.35 18.96 -5.38
N PHE A 37 7.62 18.71 -5.09
CA PHE A 37 8.12 17.36 -4.86
C PHE A 37 7.58 16.78 -3.55
N ARG A 38 7.53 17.57 -2.47
CA ARG A 38 6.94 17.14 -1.21
C ARG A 38 5.47 16.79 -1.36
N ARG A 39 4.71 17.57 -2.11
CA ARG A 39 3.31 17.29 -2.40
C ARG A 39 3.14 16.02 -3.24
N LEU A 40 4.00 15.82 -4.21
CA LEU A 40 3.98 14.61 -5.04
C LEU A 40 4.29 13.36 -4.22
N ILE A 41 5.39 13.34 -3.45
CA ILE A 41 5.80 12.17 -2.67
C ILE A 41 4.85 11.81 -1.53
N THR A 42 4.01 12.76 -1.09
CA THR A 42 2.97 12.53 -0.08
C THR A 42 1.56 12.40 -0.71
N SER A 43 1.48 12.16 -2.00
CA SER A 43 0.25 11.90 -2.75
C SER A 43 0.26 10.51 -3.36
N PRO A 44 -0.88 9.93 -3.73
CA PRO A 44 -0.93 8.61 -4.35
C PRO A 44 -0.29 8.55 -5.73
N PHE A 45 -0.02 9.69 -6.39
CA PHE A 45 0.61 9.72 -7.72
C PHE A 45 2.06 9.25 -7.70
N ILE A 46 2.75 9.30 -6.56
CA ILE A 46 4.09 8.72 -6.44
C ILE A 46 4.06 7.20 -6.70
N ASN A 47 2.95 6.54 -6.38
CA ASN A 47 2.79 5.11 -6.59
C ASN A 47 2.69 4.76 -8.10
N GLU A 48 2.09 5.65 -8.88
CA GLU A 48 2.06 5.53 -10.35
C GLU A 48 3.47 5.65 -10.94
N GLU A 49 4.27 6.58 -10.41
CA GLU A 49 5.68 6.75 -10.84
C GLU A 49 6.53 5.53 -10.45
N VAL A 50 6.30 4.92 -9.28
CA VAL A 50 6.96 3.66 -8.89
C VAL A 50 6.64 2.55 -9.90
N ASN A 51 5.39 2.43 -10.34
CA ASN A 51 5.00 1.44 -11.35
C ASN A 51 5.67 1.71 -12.70
N LEU A 52 5.71 2.97 -13.15
CA LEU A 52 6.37 3.33 -14.41
C LEU A 52 7.87 3.01 -14.38
N LEU A 53 8.55 3.31 -13.27
CA LEU A 53 9.95 2.95 -13.08
C LEU A 53 10.16 1.43 -13.05
N THR A 54 9.25 0.71 -12.40
CA THR A 54 9.28 -0.76 -12.36
C THR A 54 9.11 -1.36 -13.75
N GLU A 55 8.16 -0.85 -14.53
CA GLU A 55 7.96 -1.29 -15.91
C GLU A 55 9.21 -1.06 -16.77
N GLU A 56 9.82 0.11 -16.64
CA GLU A 56 11.04 0.45 -17.36
C GLU A 56 12.22 -0.44 -16.95
N LEU A 57 12.34 -0.74 -15.63
CA LEU A 57 13.34 -1.65 -15.10
C LEU A 57 13.17 -3.05 -15.68
N LEU A 58 11.96 -3.62 -15.62
CA LEU A 58 11.66 -4.95 -16.14
C LEU A 58 11.81 -5.04 -17.66
N ASN A 59 11.61 -3.94 -18.40
CA ASN A 59 11.82 -3.89 -19.83
C ASN A 59 13.29 -3.86 -20.23
N LYS A 60 14.17 -3.33 -19.37
CA LYS A 60 15.60 -3.11 -19.68
C LYS A 60 16.55 -4.06 -18.94
N SER A 61 16.04 -4.93 -18.10
CA SER A 61 16.83 -5.90 -17.34
C SER A 61 16.38 -7.33 -17.62
N THR A 62 17.14 -8.28 -17.10
CA THR A 62 16.84 -9.72 -17.15
C THR A 62 16.15 -10.22 -15.87
N ILE A 63 15.70 -9.32 -15.00
CA ILE A 63 15.03 -9.66 -13.73
C ILE A 63 13.85 -10.61 -14.00
N GLY A 64 13.86 -11.78 -13.33
CA GLY A 64 12.85 -12.82 -13.45
C GLY A 64 12.83 -13.55 -14.80
N GLN A 65 13.90 -13.48 -15.60
CA GLN A 65 13.99 -14.10 -16.94
C GLN A 65 15.02 -15.25 -17.02
N ASP A 66 15.70 -15.55 -15.92
CA ASP A 66 16.64 -16.66 -15.83
C ASP A 66 16.33 -17.55 -14.61
N ASP A 67 17.17 -18.56 -14.35
CA ASP A 67 17.00 -19.51 -13.24
C ASP A 67 17.56 -19.00 -11.91
N VAL A 68 18.06 -17.77 -11.85
CA VAL A 68 18.60 -17.16 -10.64
C VAL A 68 17.52 -16.32 -9.95
N PRO A 69 17.22 -16.57 -8.67
CA PRO A 69 16.24 -15.75 -7.96
C PRO A 69 16.66 -14.30 -7.83
N ASP A 70 15.79 -13.41 -8.25
CA ASP A 70 15.92 -11.96 -8.11
C ASP A 70 15.11 -11.43 -6.93
N LEU A 71 15.54 -10.32 -6.35
CA LEU A 71 14.79 -9.58 -5.34
C LEU A 71 14.45 -8.19 -5.85
N LEU A 72 13.16 -7.90 -5.97
CA LEU A 72 12.65 -6.57 -6.28
C LEU A 72 11.93 -5.98 -5.06
N SER A 73 12.48 -4.90 -4.50
CA SER A 73 11.89 -4.18 -3.38
C SER A 73 11.26 -2.88 -3.85
N LEU A 74 9.96 -2.71 -3.63
CA LEU A 74 9.19 -1.53 -4.01
C LEU A 74 8.58 -0.90 -2.76
N THR A 75 8.61 0.43 -2.71
CA THR A 75 7.97 1.19 -1.63
C THR A 75 6.85 2.05 -2.18
N TYR A 76 5.64 1.84 -1.69
CA TYR A 76 4.46 2.64 -2.02
C TYR A 76 4.10 3.57 -0.86
N TYR A 77 3.58 4.72 -1.20
CA TYR A 77 3.08 5.67 -0.21
C TYR A 77 1.61 5.42 0.10
N ALA A 78 1.30 5.21 1.37
CA ALA A 78 -0.05 5.03 1.89
C ALA A 78 -0.33 5.92 3.11
N GLY A 79 0.43 6.99 3.28
CA GLY A 79 0.35 7.90 4.43
C GLY A 79 -0.58 9.10 4.22
N ASN A 80 -0.59 9.96 5.22
CA ASN A 80 -1.40 11.17 5.23
C ASN A 80 -0.81 12.25 4.33
N TYR A 81 -1.64 12.81 3.45
CA TYR A 81 -1.23 13.87 2.55
C TYR A 81 -0.62 15.06 3.30
N ASN A 82 0.58 15.44 2.87
CA ASN A 82 1.36 16.54 3.44
C ASN A 82 1.55 16.44 4.97
N HIS A 83 1.57 15.21 5.51
CA HIS A 83 1.72 14.90 6.94
C HIS A 83 0.66 15.56 7.85
N ARG A 84 -0.55 15.77 7.34
CA ARG A 84 -1.69 16.24 8.12
C ARG A 84 -2.23 15.12 9.02
N SER A 85 -3.05 15.51 10.00
CA SER A 85 -3.72 14.51 10.84
C SER A 85 -4.72 13.67 10.03
N THR A 86 -5.01 12.46 10.51
CA THR A 86 -5.97 11.55 9.87
C THR A 86 -7.35 12.19 9.75
N GLN A 87 -7.78 12.96 10.75
CA GLN A 87 -9.08 13.64 10.71
C GLN A 87 -9.13 14.72 9.63
N GLU A 88 -8.04 15.50 9.46
CA GLU A 88 -7.99 16.56 8.45
C GLU A 88 -7.95 16.02 7.01
N CYS A 89 -7.40 14.84 6.80
CA CYS A 89 -7.23 14.25 5.47
C CYS A 89 -7.94 12.88 5.31
N ALA A 90 -9.05 12.67 6.04
CA ALA A 90 -9.76 11.39 6.03
C ALA A 90 -10.22 10.96 4.62
N MET A 91 -10.66 11.90 3.78
CA MET A 91 -11.06 11.62 2.40
C MET A 91 -9.85 11.33 1.52
N GLU A 92 -8.79 12.12 1.66
CA GLU A 92 -7.53 11.97 0.94
C GLU A 92 -6.86 10.62 1.25
N MET A 93 -6.94 10.18 2.50
CA MET A 93 -6.45 8.83 2.88
C MET A 93 -7.24 7.73 2.18
N GLN A 94 -8.56 7.77 2.24
CA GLN A 94 -9.40 6.79 1.55
C GLN A 94 -9.10 6.77 0.05
N ASP A 95 -8.97 7.94 -0.58
CA ASP A 95 -8.61 8.06 -2.00
C ASP A 95 -7.22 7.49 -2.28
N THR A 96 -6.26 7.70 -1.37
CA THR A 96 -4.91 7.13 -1.49
C THR A 96 -4.96 5.61 -1.50
N TYR A 97 -5.76 4.98 -0.63
CA TYR A 97 -5.92 3.52 -0.61
C TYR A 97 -6.63 3.00 -1.87
N VAL A 98 -7.66 3.67 -2.35
CA VAL A 98 -8.34 3.31 -3.62
C VAL A 98 -7.36 3.35 -4.80
N ARG A 99 -6.48 4.35 -4.85
CA ARG A 99 -5.47 4.47 -5.91
C ARG A 99 -4.32 3.48 -5.72
N LEU A 100 -3.92 3.21 -4.47
CA LEU A 100 -2.91 2.20 -4.17
C LEU A 100 -3.36 0.82 -4.62
N ASP A 101 -4.61 0.45 -4.34
CA ASP A 101 -5.20 -0.80 -4.82
C ASP A 101 -5.08 -0.93 -6.34
N ARG A 102 -5.43 0.12 -7.09
CA ARG A 102 -5.26 0.16 -8.54
C ARG A 102 -3.81 0.06 -8.99
N SER A 103 -2.90 0.72 -8.27
CA SER A 103 -1.47 0.65 -8.55
C SER A 103 -0.92 -0.76 -8.35
N ILE A 104 -1.34 -1.44 -7.27
CA ILE A 104 -0.97 -2.83 -7.02
C ILE A 104 -1.57 -3.76 -8.09
N ALA A 105 -2.82 -3.57 -8.47
CA ALA A 105 -3.43 -4.35 -9.56
C ALA A 105 -2.64 -4.20 -10.86
N SER A 106 -2.27 -2.97 -11.24
CA SER A 106 -1.45 -2.71 -12.43
C SER A 106 -0.05 -3.34 -12.32
N LEU A 107 0.55 -3.34 -11.12
CA LEU A 107 1.82 -4.04 -10.89
C LEU A 107 1.69 -5.55 -11.10
N LEU A 108 0.64 -6.17 -10.55
CA LEU A 108 0.39 -7.60 -10.71
C LEU A 108 0.19 -7.98 -12.19
N GLU A 109 -0.57 -7.16 -12.95
CA GLU A 109 -0.74 -7.36 -14.38
C GLU A 109 0.58 -7.22 -15.16
N LEU A 110 1.43 -6.27 -14.77
CA LEU A 110 2.76 -6.09 -15.35
C LEU A 110 3.64 -7.32 -15.10
N ILE A 111 3.68 -7.81 -13.86
CA ILE A 111 4.48 -8.96 -13.46
C ILE A 111 3.96 -10.23 -14.15
N GLU A 112 2.64 -10.43 -14.25
CA GLU A 112 2.08 -11.56 -15.00
C GLU A 112 2.57 -11.56 -16.45
N ARG A 113 2.55 -10.40 -17.12
CA ARG A 113 3.00 -10.31 -18.51
C ARG A 113 4.50 -10.52 -18.70
N LYS A 114 5.33 -10.17 -17.71
CA LYS A 114 6.81 -10.17 -17.84
C LYS A 114 7.46 -11.42 -17.29
N VAL A 115 6.96 -11.92 -16.19
CA VAL A 115 7.60 -12.99 -15.39
C VAL A 115 6.66 -14.19 -15.22
N GLY A 116 5.34 -13.94 -15.13
CA GLY A 116 4.32 -14.90 -14.72
C GLY A 116 4.18 -14.96 -13.19
N LEU A 117 2.97 -14.77 -12.68
CA LEU A 117 2.72 -14.73 -11.23
C LEU A 117 3.07 -16.03 -10.51
N HIS A 118 3.04 -17.17 -11.22
CA HIS A 118 3.42 -18.48 -10.66
C HIS A 118 4.92 -18.61 -10.34
N ASN A 119 5.75 -17.71 -10.86
CA ASN A 119 7.20 -17.65 -10.62
C ASN A 119 7.56 -16.62 -9.54
N VAL A 120 6.60 -15.95 -8.91
CA VAL A 120 6.86 -14.81 -8.01
C VAL A 120 6.27 -15.06 -6.63
N LEU A 121 7.08 -14.81 -5.60
CA LEU A 121 6.61 -14.72 -4.21
C LEU A 121 6.46 -13.24 -3.84
N PHE A 122 5.24 -12.84 -3.45
CA PHE A 122 4.95 -11.51 -2.96
C PHE A 122 5.02 -11.45 -1.44
N CYS A 123 5.81 -10.52 -0.92
CA CYS A 123 5.83 -10.16 0.49
C CYS A 123 5.38 -8.70 0.64
N ILE A 124 4.29 -8.46 1.34
CA ILE A 124 3.77 -7.11 1.61
C ILE A 124 3.91 -6.84 3.10
N THR A 125 4.55 -5.73 3.44
CA THR A 125 4.74 -5.30 4.82
C THR A 125 4.51 -3.81 4.95
N SER A 126 4.14 -3.35 6.16
CA SER A 126 4.06 -1.94 6.50
C SER A 126 5.41 -1.46 7.03
N THR A 127 5.78 -0.21 6.71
CA THR A 127 6.98 0.45 7.24
C THR A 127 6.71 1.28 8.50
N GLY A 128 5.47 1.33 8.97
CA GLY A 128 5.06 2.09 10.14
C GLY A 128 3.76 1.57 10.73
N TYR A 129 3.42 2.13 11.88
CA TYR A 129 2.15 1.86 12.55
C TYR A 129 1.16 2.98 12.22
N ALA A 130 -0.10 2.64 11.98
CA ALA A 130 -1.16 3.62 12.08
C ALA A 130 -1.28 4.00 13.55
N ASP A 131 -1.25 5.31 13.85
CA ASP A 131 -1.51 5.77 15.21
C ASP A 131 -2.96 5.39 15.56
N PRO A 132 -3.19 4.50 16.52
CA PRO A 132 -4.52 4.14 16.93
C PRO A 132 -5.07 5.24 17.85
N GLU A 133 -5.25 6.46 17.36
CA GLU A 133 -6.23 7.33 17.99
C GLU A 133 -7.56 6.60 17.89
N ALA A 134 -7.86 5.96 18.98
CA ALA A 134 -8.87 4.95 19.21
C ALA A 134 -10.28 5.43 18.82
N ALA A 135 -10.57 5.39 17.55
CA ALA A 135 -11.94 5.19 17.17
C ALA A 135 -12.22 3.69 17.45
N ASP A 136 -13.07 3.40 18.42
CA ASP A 136 -13.50 2.04 18.73
C ASP A 136 -13.92 1.34 17.41
N PRO A 137 -13.19 0.30 16.97
CA PRO A 137 -13.52 -0.42 15.74
C PRO A 137 -14.99 -0.90 15.71
N GLY A 138 -15.59 -1.13 16.89
CA GLY A 138 -16.98 -1.49 17.05
C GLY A 138 -17.96 -0.43 16.56
N VAL A 139 -17.62 0.87 16.67
CA VAL A 139 -18.44 1.99 16.17
C VAL A 139 -18.57 1.89 14.64
N TYR A 140 -17.52 1.45 13.97
CA TYR A 140 -17.48 1.36 12.51
C TYR A 140 -17.90 -0.02 11.98
N ARG A 141 -18.34 -0.95 12.85
CA ARG A 141 -18.67 -2.33 12.50
C ARG A 141 -17.53 -3.05 11.75
N ILE A 142 -16.30 -2.63 12.00
CA ILE A 142 -15.11 -3.29 11.46
C ILE A 142 -14.87 -4.53 12.32
N PRO A 143 -14.82 -5.74 11.75
CA PRO A 143 -14.42 -6.92 12.49
C PRO A 143 -13.01 -6.68 13.02
N GLY A 144 -12.89 -6.47 14.31
CA GLY A 144 -11.63 -6.25 15.00
C GLY A 144 -11.33 -7.39 15.95
N GLY A 145 -10.07 -7.56 16.28
CA GLY A 145 -9.62 -8.55 17.25
C GLY A 145 -8.14 -8.41 17.54
N GLU A 146 -7.68 -9.02 18.60
CA GLU A 146 -6.27 -9.06 18.91
C GLU A 146 -5.58 -10.14 18.07
N PHE A 147 -4.52 -9.75 17.39
CA PHE A 147 -3.66 -10.67 16.63
C PHE A 147 -2.39 -10.95 17.46
N TYR A 148 -2.24 -12.19 17.88
CA TYR A 148 -1.08 -12.61 18.66
C TYR A 148 -0.02 -13.21 17.75
N LEU A 149 1.06 -12.47 17.49
CA LEU A 149 2.18 -12.87 16.63
C LEU A 149 2.80 -14.22 17.06
N ASN A 150 2.98 -14.42 18.37
CA ASN A 150 3.53 -15.68 18.90
C ASN A 150 2.62 -16.89 18.64
N ARG A 151 1.30 -16.73 18.67
CA ARG A 151 0.35 -17.78 18.29
C ARG A 151 0.40 -18.09 16.81
N CYS A 152 0.55 -17.05 15.99
CA CYS A 152 0.70 -17.21 14.54
C CYS A 152 2.00 -17.96 14.21
N ALA A 153 3.12 -17.59 14.83
CA ALA A 153 4.40 -18.28 14.69
C ALA A 153 4.30 -19.76 15.08
N ALA A 154 3.63 -20.07 16.20
CA ALA A 154 3.42 -21.44 16.66
C ALA A 154 2.58 -22.27 15.68
N LEU A 155 1.47 -21.71 15.17
CA LEU A 155 0.61 -22.37 14.19
C LEU A 155 1.34 -22.61 12.86
N LEU A 156 2.13 -21.62 12.43
CA LEU A 156 2.91 -21.73 11.21
C LEU A 156 4.00 -22.80 11.33
N ASN A 157 4.72 -22.84 12.45
CA ASN A 157 5.68 -23.90 12.73
C ASN A 157 5.00 -25.28 12.75
N MET A 158 3.86 -25.42 13.40
CA MET A 158 3.11 -26.68 13.43
C MET A 158 2.71 -27.14 12.02
N TYR A 159 2.23 -26.23 11.18
CA TYR A 159 1.89 -26.53 9.78
C TYR A 159 3.12 -26.94 8.96
N LEU A 160 4.23 -26.23 9.10
CA LEU A 160 5.47 -26.52 8.37
C LEU A 160 6.09 -27.83 8.85
N MET A 161 6.05 -28.14 10.14
CA MET A 161 6.48 -29.43 10.67
C MET A 161 5.63 -30.59 10.11
N ALA A 162 4.32 -30.40 10.00
CA ALA A 162 3.45 -31.41 9.41
C ALA A 162 3.72 -31.62 7.91
N SER A 163 4.16 -30.59 7.20
CA SER A 163 4.37 -30.61 5.75
C SER A 163 5.79 -31.06 5.36
N TYR A 164 6.80 -30.69 6.16
CA TYR A 164 8.23 -30.83 5.82
C TYR A 164 9.05 -31.63 6.83
N GLY A 165 8.42 -32.13 7.89
CA GLY A 165 9.08 -32.90 8.96
C GLY A 165 9.46 -32.08 10.18
N GLU A 166 10.11 -32.71 11.16
CA GLU A 166 10.51 -32.05 12.41
C GLU A 166 11.56 -30.96 12.14
N GLY A 167 11.32 -29.76 12.70
CA GLY A 167 12.21 -28.60 12.59
C GLY A 167 11.57 -27.33 13.13
N GLN A 168 12.39 -26.33 13.42
CA GLN A 168 11.93 -24.99 13.72
C GLN A 168 12.10 -24.12 12.48
N TYR A 169 10.98 -23.75 11.85
CA TYR A 169 10.98 -23.02 10.56
C TYR A 169 10.79 -21.52 10.75
N VAL A 170 10.14 -21.13 11.83
CA VAL A 170 9.89 -19.73 12.20
C VAL A 170 10.46 -19.52 13.59
N ASP A 171 11.44 -18.65 13.73
CA ASP A 171 12.08 -18.34 14.99
C ASP A 171 11.32 -17.24 15.75
N CYS A 172 11.06 -16.12 15.09
CA CYS A 172 10.19 -15.07 15.64
C CYS A 172 9.45 -14.32 14.52
N LEU A 173 8.34 -13.70 14.86
CA LEU A 173 7.66 -12.70 14.06
C LEU A 173 7.83 -11.35 14.78
N LEU A 174 8.33 -10.34 14.07
CA LEU A 174 8.55 -8.98 14.55
C LEU A 174 7.40 -8.07 14.17
#